data_7ce29c5e2a18a07f063767790011272d
#
_entry.id   7ce29c5e2a18a07f063767790011272d
#
_cell.length_a   1.000
_cell.length_b   1.000
_cell.length_c   1.000
_cell.angle_alpha   90.00
_cell.angle_beta   90.00
_cell.angle_gamma   90.00
#
_symmetry.space_group_name_H-M   'P 1'
#
loop_
_entity.id
_entity.type
_entity.pdbx_description
1 polymer ?
#
loop_
_entity_poly.entity_id
_entity_poly.type
_entity_poly.pdbx_seq_one_letter_code
_entity_poly.pdbx_strand_id
1 'polypeptide(L)'
;MHYTTLGHSGIKISRLCLGGMSFGEASPGFHQWTIGPRETRAVIERALEHGINFIDTANSYSFGTSEEYIGDALRSLSVAREDVVLASKVHFNEGGLSAAAIKREIEGTLKRLGTDYLDLYIIHRFDYDTPMEETVKALDDLVRAGKVRALGASAMYAYQLHNLQDIARENGWTEFTSMQCHYNLLYREDEREMIPVCRQFDMAITPYSPLASGHLCRPTWESASTRGTTDKTMVNKYDRDRTIDMPIVERVAKVAEEHGVPMSQVALAWHWARGIEAPIVGCSKPERVDDAVAALDLELSDAEIDFLEELYQPHALVGPKGRPGEKELAGTTNVKLTR
;
A
#
# COMPACT_ATOMS: atom_id res chain seq x y z
N MET A 1 -16.06 -13.10 -0.37
CA MET A 1 -15.36 -11.79 -0.27
C MET A 1 -16.19 -10.82 0.55
N HIS A 2 -15.58 -10.06 1.44
CA HIS A 2 -16.19 -8.97 2.20
C HIS A 2 -15.82 -7.63 1.57
N TYR A 3 -16.72 -6.65 1.68
CA TYR A 3 -16.53 -5.32 1.12
C TYR A 3 -16.69 -4.24 2.18
N THR A 4 -16.06 -3.09 1.93
CA THR A 4 -16.16 -1.87 2.74
C THR A 4 -16.16 -0.65 1.83
N THR A 5 -16.21 0.54 2.39
CA THR A 5 -16.12 1.80 1.65
C THR A 5 -14.71 2.38 1.75
N LEU A 6 -14.23 2.98 0.68
CA LEU A 6 -12.96 3.71 0.65
C LEU A 6 -13.12 5.07 1.36
N GLY A 7 -13.07 5.06 2.69
CA GLY A 7 -13.37 6.23 3.53
C GLY A 7 -14.72 6.85 3.16
N HIS A 8 -14.79 8.16 3.18
CA HIS A 8 -15.99 8.93 2.84
C HIS A 8 -16.27 9.07 1.33
N SER A 9 -15.50 8.38 0.45
CA SER A 9 -15.66 8.50 -1.01
C SER A 9 -16.93 7.87 -1.58
N GLY A 10 -17.59 6.97 -0.84
CA GLY A 10 -18.69 6.15 -1.35
C GLY A 10 -18.27 5.01 -2.29
N ILE A 11 -16.99 4.87 -2.63
CA ILE A 11 -16.48 3.81 -3.52
C ILE A 11 -16.40 2.50 -2.72
N LYS A 12 -17.09 1.46 -3.20
CA LYS A 12 -17.11 0.13 -2.60
C LYS A 12 -15.87 -0.66 -3.02
N ILE A 13 -15.05 -1.06 -2.05
CA ILE A 13 -13.82 -1.85 -2.24
C ILE A 13 -13.91 -3.19 -1.52
N SER A 14 -13.23 -4.21 -2.05
CA SER A 14 -12.98 -5.47 -1.32
C SER A 14 -12.08 -5.21 -0.11
N ARG A 15 -12.32 -5.91 0.99
CA ARG A 15 -11.49 -5.81 2.21
C ARG A 15 -10.07 -6.36 2.04
N LEU A 16 -9.73 -6.77 0.84
CA LEU A 16 -8.38 -7.16 0.41
C LEU A 16 -8.07 -6.42 -0.89
N CYS A 17 -6.91 -5.75 -0.97
CA CYS A 17 -6.42 -5.08 -2.16
C CYS A 17 -5.31 -5.92 -2.83
N LEU A 18 -5.40 -6.14 -4.14
CA LEU A 18 -4.34 -6.78 -4.90
C LEU A 18 -3.25 -5.76 -5.24
N GLY A 19 -2.03 -5.99 -4.74
CA GLY A 19 -0.87 -5.11 -4.97
C GLY A 19 -0.11 -5.44 -6.24
N GLY A 20 0.00 -4.47 -7.16
CA GLY A 20 0.66 -4.59 -8.45
C GLY A 20 2.18 -4.39 -8.44
N MET A 21 2.82 -4.13 -7.30
CA MET A 21 4.29 -3.95 -7.25
C MET A 21 5.06 -5.22 -7.65
N SER A 22 4.44 -6.39 -7.58
CA SER A 22 5.00 -7.66 -8.06
C SER A 22 4.80 -7.89 -9.56
N PHE A 23 4.09 -7.03 -10.26
CA PHE A 23 3.83 -7.12 -11.69
C PHE A 23 4.76 -6.21 -12.48
N GLY A 24 5.14 -6.64 -13.68
CA GLY A 24 5.95 -5.85 -14.57
C GLY A 24 7.25 -6.53 -14.98
N GLU A 25 7.98 -5.88 -15.87
CA GLU A 25 9.25 -6.39 -16.39
C GLU A 25 10.30 -6.43 -15.29
N ALA A 26 10.90 -7.63 -15.07
CA ALA A 26 11.98 -7.80 -14.12
C ALA A 26 13.25 -7.13 -14.63
N SER A 27 13.87 -6.28 -13.81
CA SER A 27 15.09 -5.54 -14.19
C SER A 27 16.16 -5.66 -13.12
N PRO A 28 17.43 -5.88 -13.49
CA PRO A 28 18.56 -5.89 -12.54
C PRO A 28 18.74 -4.58 -11.77
N GLY A 29 18.24 -3.47 -12.29
CA GLY A 29 18.34 -2.15 -11.66
C GLY A 29 17.18 -1.79 -10.75
N PHE A 30 16.10 -2.59 -10.74
CA PHE A 30 14.87 -2.30 -9.98
C PHE A 30 14.42 -3.52 -9.16
N HIS A 31 13.47 -4.31 -9.65
CA HIS A 31 12.97 -5.52 -8.97
C HIS A 31 13.16 -6.75 -9.85
N GLN A 32 14.04 -7.69 -9.43
CA GLN A 32 14.31 -8.93 -10.15
C GLN A 32 13.23 -10.02 -9.88
N TRP A 33 12.34 -9.76 -8.93
CA TRP A 33 11.33 -10.71 -8.44
C TRP A 33 9.92 -10.44 -8.99
N THR A 34 9.77 -9.47 -9.88
CA THR A 34 8.50 -9.21 -10.55
C THR A 34 8.15 -10.33 -11.52
N ILE A 35 6.87 -10.50 -11.80
CA ILE A 35 6.33 -11.54 -12.68
C ILE A 35 5.86 -10.94 -14.00
N GLY A 36 5.93 -11.76 -15.05
CA GLY A 36 5.58 -11.38 -16.41
C GLY A 36 4.08 -11.25 -16.67
N PRO A 37 3.69 -10.88 -17.90
CA PRO A 37 2.29 -10.60 -18.24
C PRO A 37 1.37 -11.82 -18.13
N ARG A 38 1.87 -13.02 -18.41
CA ARG A 38 1.07 -14.25 -18.32
C ARG A 38 0.73 -14.60 -16.88
N GLU A 39 1.72 -14.55 -16.00
CA GLU A 39 1.57 -14.80 -14.57
C GLU A 39 0.72 -13.71 -13.92
N THR A 40 0.92 -12.43 -14.31
CA THR A 40 0.11 -11.29 -13.85
C THR A 40 -1.36 -11.52 -14.19
N ARG A 41 -1.65 -11.90 -15.44
CA ARG A 41 -3.02 -12.21 -15.87
C ARG A 41 -3.66 -13.31 -15.02
N ALA A 42 -2.93 -14.41 -14.77
CA ALA A 42 -3.44 -15.53 -13.97
C ALA A 42 -3.75 -15.11 -12.51
N VAL A 43 -2.91 -14.26 -11.91
CA VAL A 43 -3.14 -13.72 -10.56
C VAL A 43 -4.36 -12.81 -10.53
N ILE A 44 -4.52 -11.90 -11.52
CA ILE A 44 -5.66 -10.99 -11.61
C ILE A 44 -6.96 -11.79 -11.84
N GLU A 45 -6.95 -12.75 -12.74
CA GLU A 45 -8.09 -13.66 -13.00
C GLU A 45 -8.54 -14.32 -11.70
N ARG A 46 -7.59 -14.90 -10.94
CA ARG A 46 -7.90 -15.56 -9.67
C ARG A 46 -8.43 -14.57 -8.62
N ALA A 47 -7.90 -13.36 -8.57
CA ALA A 47 -8.39 -12.30 -7.67
C ALA A 47 -9.85 -11.92 -7.99
N LEU A 48 -10.18 -11.75 -9.27
CA LEU A 48 -11.53 -11.44 -9.72
C LEU A 48 -12.51 -12.58 -9.46
N GLU A 49 -12.11 -13.84 -9.65
CA GLU A 49 -12.91 -15.02 -9.30
C GLU A 49 -13.31 -15.05 -7.82
N HIS A 50 -12.43 -14.57 -6.94
CA HIS A 50 -12.72 -14.42 -5.51
C HIS A 50 -13.49 -13.12 -5.18
N GLY A 51 -13.78 -12.27 -6.15
CA GLY A 51 -14.48 -11.00 -5.95
C GLY A 51 -13.60 -9.88 -5.40
N ILE A 52 -12.26 -9.97 -5.50
CA ILE A 52 -11.38 -8.84 -5.25
C ILE A 52 -11.59 -7.84 -6.39
N ASN A 53 -12.10 -6.66 -6.05
CA ASN A 53 -12.32 -5.60 -7.03
C ASN A 53 -11.30 -4.46 -6.92
N PHE A 54 -10.47 -4.43 -5.88
CA PHE A 54 -9.52 -3.36 -5.60
C PHE A 54 -8.10 -3.76 -6.01
N ILE A 55 -7.51 -3.04 -6.96
CA ILE A 55 -6.17 -3.27 -7.51
C ILE A 55 -5.35 -1.99 -7.38
N ASP A 56 -4.17 -2.10 -6.74
CA ASP A 56 -3.25 -0.99 -6.50
C ASP A 56 -1.98 -1.14 -7.35
N THR A 57 -1.58 -0.09 -8.06
CA THR A 57 -0.32 0.00 -8.79
C THR A 57 0.33 1.38 -8.62
N ALA A 58 1.33 1.73 -9.43
CA ALA A 58 1.97 3.05 -9.48
C ALA A 58 2.67 3.27 -10.84
N ASN A 59 2.76 4.54 -11.26
CA ASN A 59 3.50 4.94 -12.47
C ASN A 59 4.97 4.50 -12.46
N SER A 60 5.57 4.37 -11.26
CA SER A 60 6.97 4.00 -11.07
C SER A 60 7.23 2.49 -10.99
N TYR A 61 6.20 1.65 -10.81
CA TYR A 61 6.39 0.19 -10.66
C TYR A 61 6.87 -0.42 -11.98
N SER A 62 8.06 -1.01 -11.94
CA SER A 62 8.75 -1.56 -13.12
C SER A 62 8.71 -0.60 -14.32
N PHE A 63 8.92 0.70 -14.05
CA PHE A 63 8.95 1.77 -15.06
C PHE A 63 7.65 1.90 -15.86
N GLY A 64 6.51 1.61 -15.24
CA GLY A 64 5.16 1.69 -15.85
C GLY A 64 4.65 0.35 -16.39
N THR A 65 5.49 -0.67 -16.55
CA THR A 65 5.03 -1.97 -17.09
C THR A 65 4.06 -2.70 -16.15
N SER A 66 4.04 -2.37 -14.85
CA SER A 66 3.01 -2.84 -13.94
C SER A 66 1.61 -2.38 -14.36
N GLU A 67 1.46 -1.10 -14.69
CA GLU A 67 0.18 -0.54 -15.18
C GLU A 67 -0.20 -1.17 -16.53
N GLU A 68 0.76 -1.35 -17.45
CA GLU A 68 0.53 -1.98 -18.75
C GLU A 68 0.02 -3.42 -18.59
N TYR A 69 0.66 -4.23 -17.74
CA TYR A 69 0.27 -5.63 -17.53
C TYR A 69 -1.10 -5.76 -16.87
N ILE A 70 -1.44 -4.86 -15.95
CA ILE A 70 -2.78 -4.80 -15.35
C ILE A 70 -3.82 -4.43 -16.41
N GLY A 71 -3.58 -3.39 -17.19
CA GLY A 71 -4.49 -2.97 -18.27
C GLY A 71 -4.71 -4.07 -19.31
N ASP A 72 -3.64 -4.73 -19.75
CA ASP A 72 -3.70 -5.85 -20.70
C ASP A 72 -4.45 -7.06 -20.13
N ALA A 73 -4.22 -7.40 -18.86
CA ALA A 73 -4.92 -8.48 -18.19
C ALA A 73 -6.42 -8.23 -18.13
N LEU A 74 -6.84 -7.05 -17.66
CA LEU A 74 -8.26 -6.68 -17.56
C LEU A 74 -8.95 -6.69 -18.92
N ARG A 75 -8.32 -6.16 -19.97
CA ARG A 75 -8.84 -6.20 -21.34
C ARG A 75 -8.96 -7.65 -21.87
N SER A 76 -7.93 -8.45 -21.68
CA SER A 76 -7.93 -9.85 -22.15
C SER A 76 -8.94 -10.75 -21.43
N LEU A 77 -9.30 -10.39 -20.20
CA LEU A 77 -10.33 -11.04 -19.40
C LEU A 77 -11.74 -10.45 -19.67
N SER A 78 -11.85 -9.43 -20.52
CA SER A 78 -13.11 -8.74 -20.81
C SER A 78 -13.82 -8.19 -19.58
N VAL A 79 -13.06 -7.68 -18.62
CA VAL A 79 -13.58 -7.13 -17.36
C VAL A 79 -14.21 -5.76 -17.65
N ALA A 80 -15.46 -5.55 -17.22
CA ALA A 80 -16.09 -4.23 -17.32
C ALA A 80 -15.36 -3.25 -16.38
N ARG A 81 -15.12 -2.01 -16.86
CA ARG A 81 -14.32 -1.02 -16.14
C ARG A 81 -14.91 -0.67 -14.78
N GLU A 82 -16.22 -0.65 -14.66
CA GLU A 82 -17.00 -0.38 -13.45
C GLU A 82 -16.94 -1.51 -12.41
N ASP A 83 -16.54 -2.71 -12.79
CA ASP A 83 -16.44 -3.87 -11.88
C ASP A 83 -15.13 -3.84 -11.07
N VAL A 84 -14.19 -2.96 -11.40
CA VAL A 84 -12.90 -2.85 -10.73
C VAL A 84 -12.63 -1.44 -10.22
N VAL A 85 -11.99 -1.36 -9.07
CA VAL A 85 -11.46 -0.14 -8.47
C VAL A 85 -9.95 -0.10 -8.72
N LEU A 86 -9.51 0.78 -9.62
CA LEU A 86 -8.11 0.93 -9.98
C LEU A 86 -7.49 2.11 -9.24
N ALA A 87 -6.42 1.81 -8.48
CA ALA A 87 -5.59 2.82 -7.84
C ALA A 87 -4.21 2.88 -8.51
N SER A 88 -3.71 4.09 -8.74
CA SER A 88 -2.33 4.34 -9.12
C SER A 88 -1.76 5.53 -8.37
N LYS A 89 -0.43 5.77 -8.51
CA LYS A 89 0.29 6.75 -7.68
C LYS A 89 1.19 7.65 -8.53
N VAL A 90 1.49 8.83 -7.99
CA VAL A 90 2.38 9.83 -8.57
C VAL A 90 3.36 10.36 -7.53
N HIS A 91 4.60 10.56 -7.90
CA HIS A 91 5.69 11.27 -7.21
C HIS A 91 7.07 10.98 -7.78
N PHE A 92 7.39 9.71 -8.10
CA PHE A 92 8.73 9.29 -8.55
C PHE A 92 8.92 9.55 -10.06
N ASN A 93 8.77 10.81 -10.45
CA ASN A 93 8.85 11.31 -11.82
C ASN A 93 9.50 12.70 -11.82
N GLU A 94 9.92 13.16 -12.96
CA GLU A 94 10.42 14.54 -13.12
C GLU A 94 9.36 15.56 -12.73
N GLY A 95 9.73 16.52 -11.87
CA GLY A 95 8.83 17.55 -11.34
C GLY A 95 7.95 17.11 -10.18
N GLY A 96 8.16 15.91 -9.61
CA GLY A 96 7.52 15.46 -8.37
C GLY A 96 6.00 15.57 -8.40
N LEU A 97 5.45 16.39 -7.51
CA LEU A 97 4.02 16.68 -7.38
C LEU A 97 3.61 18.06 -7.90
N SER A 98 4.43 18.72 -8.74
CA SER A 98 4.02 19.94 -9.40
C SER A 98 2.78 19.73 -10.27
N ALA A 99 1.99 20.79 -10.46
CA ALA A 99 0.77 20.72 -11.27
C ALA A 99 1.02 20.20 -12.69
N ALA A 100 2.15 20.60 -13.30
CA ALA A 100 2.55 20.14 -14.63
C ALA A 100 2.88 18.63 -14.63
N ALA A 101 3.59 18.15 -13.59
CA ALA A 101 3.92 16.74 -13.45
C ALA A 101 2.67 15.89 -13.21
N ILE A 102 1.81 16.27 -12.27
CA ILE A 102 0.55 15.57 -11.98
C ILE A 102 -0.30 15.42 -13.24
N LYS A 103 -0.45 16.50 -14.01
CA LYS A 103 -1.23 16.49 -15.26
C LYS A 103 -0.60 15.58 -16.33
N ARG A 104 0.71 15.57 -16.46
CA ARG A 104 1.42 14.69 -17.41
C ARG A 104 1.33 13.22 -16.99
N GLU A 105 1.56 12.93 -15.72
CA GLU A 105 1.65 11.56 -15.22
C GLU A 105 0.29 10.84 -15.25
N ILE A 106 -0.83 11.54 -14.97
CA ILE A 106 -2.15 10.94 -15.08
C ILE A 106 -2.46 10.48 -16.51
N GLU A 107 -2.11 11.27 -17.53
CA GLU A 107 -2.32 10.88 -18.94
C GLU A 107 -1.52 9.61 -19.27
N GLY A 108 -0.26 9.53 -18.80
CA GLY A 108 0.58 8.35 -18.96
C GLY A 108 -0.03 7.11 -18.30
N THR A 109 -0.49 7.25 -17.05
CA THR A 109 -1.14 6.20 -16.28
C THR A 109 -2.42 5.70 -16.95
N LEU A 110 -3.30 6.59 -17.35
CA LEU A 110 -4.56 6.23 -18.04
C LEU A 110 -4.28 5.50 -19.36
N LYS A 111 -3.28 5.95 -20.12
CA LYS A 111 -2.85 5.29 -21.36
C LYS A 111 -2.32 3.88 -21.10
N ARG A 112 -1.45 3.67 -20.11
CA ARG A 112 -0.88 2.35 -19.80
C ARG A 112 -1.93 1.37 -19.28
N LEU A 113 -2.82 1.82 -18.41
CA LEU A 113 -3.95 1.03 -17.93
C LEU A 113 -5.03 0.80 -18.99
N GLY A 114 -5.09 1.64 -20.05
CA GLY A 114 -6.11 1.55 -21.09
C GLY A 114 -7.51 1.93 -20.60
N THR A 115 -7.61 2.99 -19.80
CA THR A 115 -8.87 3.48 -19.21
C THR A 115 -8.93 5.01 -19.26
N ASP A 116 -10.14 5.57 -19.15
CA ASP A 116 -10.37 7.02 -19.17
C ASP A 116 -10.34 7.66 -17.78
N TYR A 117 -10.39 6.85 -16.71
CA TYR A 117 -10.36 7.35 -15.33
C TYR A 117 -9.71 6.37 -14.36
N LEU A 118 -9.21 6.91 -13.24
CA LEU A 118 -8.85 6.16 -12.04
C LEU A 118 -9.93 6.31 -10.98
N ASP A 119 -10.16 5.26 -10.19
CA ASP A 119 -11.01 5.34 -9.01
C ASP A 119 -10.28 6.02 -7.85
N LEU A 120 -8.97 5.77 -7.70
CA LEU A 120 -8.14 6.35 -6.66
C LEU A 120 -6.77 6.79 -7.21
N TYR A 121 -6.42 8.06 -7.02
CA TYR A 121 -5.08 8.57 -7.36
C TYR A 121 -4.35 9.00 -6.10
N ILE A 122 -3.15 8.45 -5.89
CA ILE A 122 -2.45 8.51 -4.60
C ILE A 122 -1.17 9.34 -4.73
N ILE A 123 -0.95 10.29 -3.83
CA ILE A 123 0.37 10.85 -3.59
C ILE A 123 1.26 9.72 -3.04
N HIS A 124 2.23 9.25 -3.85
CA HIS A 124 3.09 8.11 -3.49
C HIS A 124 4.03 8.43 -2.34
N ARG A 125 4.43 9.71 -2.22
CA ARG A 125 5.29 10.26 -1.18
C ARG A 125 5.11 11.78 -1.10
N PHE A 126 5.33 12.36 0.08
CA PHE A 126 5.33 13.80 0.23
C PHE A 126 6.45 14.47 -0.57
N ASP A 127 6.12 15.58 -1.26
CA ASP A 127 7.06 16.39 -2.01
C ASP A 127 7.36 17.68 -1.26
N TYR A 128 8.63 17.90 -0.94
CA TYR A 128 9.10 19.07 -0.23
C TYR A 128 9.41 20.28 -1.15
N ASP A 129 9.49 20.04 -2.45
CA ASP A 129 9.88 21.04 -3.43
C ASP A 129 8.67 21.72 -4.07
N THR A 130 7.49 21.13 -3.96
CA THR A 130 6.22 21.67 -4.46
C THR A 130 5.36 22.21 -3.32
N PRO A 131 4.81 23.43 -3.41
CA PRO A 131 3.82 23.93 -2.43
C PRO A 131 2.61 22.98 -2.33
N MET A 132 2.17 22.73 -1.10
CA MET A 132 1.02 21.83 -0.85
C MET A 132 -0.25 22.27 -1.57
N GLU A 133 -0.52 23.60 -1.60
CA GLU A 133 -1.68 24.15 -2.31
C GLU A 133 -1.64 23.83 -3.82
N GLU A 134 -0.47 23.92 -4.46
CA GLU A 134 -0.31 23.57 -5.88
C GLU A 134 -0.65 22.12 -6.12
N THR A 135 -0.14 21.22 -5.28
CA THR A 135 -0.40 19.79 -5.36
C THR A 135 -1.89 19.47 -5.18
N VAL A 136 -2.50 20.00 -4.11
CA VAL A 136 -3.92 19.71 -3.80
C VAL A 136 -4.83 20.28 -4.89
N LYS A 137 -4.53 21.51 -5.37
CA LYS A 137 -5.30 22.12 -6.48
C LYS A 137 -5.21 21.31 -7.76
N ALA A 138 -4.02 20.84 -8.10
CA ALA A 138 -3.83 20.03 -9.33
C ALA A 138 -4.57 18.69 -9.25
N LEU A 139 -4.61 18.06 -8.07
CA LEU A 139 -5.37 16.83 -7.86
C LEU A 139 -6.89 17.08 -7.90
N ASP A 140 -7.38 18.16 -7.29
CA ASP A 140 -8.78 18.57 -7.41
C ASP A 140 -9.21 18.83 -8.85
N ASP A 141 -8.35 19.44 -9.65
CA ASP A 141 -8.62 19.67 -11.09
C ASP A 141 -8.81 18.35 -11.85
N LEU A 142 -8.07 17.28 -11.49
CA LEU A 142 -8.26 15.96 -12.08
C LEU A 142 -9.61 15.32 -11.68
N VAL A 143 -10.03 15.52 -10.44
CA VAL A 143 -11.35 15.04 -9.98
C VAL A 143 -12.46 15.79 -10.70
N ARG A 144 -12.38 17.11 -10.78
CA ARG A 144 -13.36 17.94 -11.52
C ARG A 144 -13.41 17.62 -13.03
N ALA A 145 -12.28 17.22 -13.61
CA ALA A 145 -12.20 16.77 -15.00
C ALA A 145 -12.72 15.34 -15.22
N GLY A 146 -13.09 14.61 -14.16
CA GLY A 146 -13.58 13.25 -14.23
C GLY A 146 -12.50 12.18 -14.50
N LYS A 147 -11.20 12.56 -14.46
CA LYS A 147 -10.08 11.63 -14.65
C LYS A 147 -9.75 10.81 -13.41
N VAL A 148 -10.16 11.30 -12.25
CA VAL A 148 -9.95 10.68 -10.93
C VAL A 148 -11.25 10.77 -10.15
N ARG A 149 -11.62 9.72 -9.42
CA ARG A 149 -12.84 9.70 -8.61
C ARG A 149 -12.58 10.03 -7.13
N ALA A 150 -11.43 9.61 -6.60
CA ALA A 150 -11.03 9.84 -5.21
C ALA A 150 -9.52 10.06 -5.10
N LEU A 151 -9.10 10.76 -4.04
CA LEU A 151 -7.71 11.06 -3.75
C LEU A 151 -7.21 10.24 -2.54
N GLY A 152 -5.95 9.81 -2.62
CA GLY A 152 -5.26 9.13 -1.54
C GLY A 152 -3.87 9.71 -1.27
N ALA A 153 -3.32 9.38 -0.11
CA ALA A 153 -1.96 9.75 0.28
C ALA A 153 -1.15 8.52 0.72
N SER A 154 0.17 8.59 0.66
CA SER A 154 1.09 7.54 1.11
C SER A 154 2.41 8.12 1.60
N ALA A 155 3.10 7.39 2.47
CA ALA A 155 4.49 7.60 2.89
C ALA A 155 4.83 9.06 3.26
N MET A 156 4.03 9.65 4.16
CA MET A 156 4.22 10.98 4.70
C MET A 156 3.98 11.01 6.22
N TYR A 157 4.34 12.11 6.88
CA TYR A 157 4.04 12.32 8.29
C TYR A 157 2.57 12.71 8.50
N ALA A 158 2.02 12.41 9.67
CA ALA A 158 0.63 12.71 9.99
C ALA A 158 0.28 14.20 9.87
N TYR A 159 1.18 15.08 10.31
CA TYR A 159 0.98 16.54 10.19
C TYR A 159 0.90 17.01 8.72
N GLN A 160 1.62 16.33 7.81
CA GLN A 160 1.58 16.63 6.39
C GLN A 160 0.23 16.27 5.80
N LEU A 161 -0.29 15.10 6.14
CA LEU A 161 -1.63 14.67 5.73
C LEU A 161 -2.70 15.61 6.28
N HIS A 162 -2.61 15.97 7.57
CA HIS A 162 -3.54 16.90 8.19
C HIS A 162 -3.56 18.25 7.46
N ASN A 163 -2.38 18.82 7.17
CA ASN A 163 -2.28 20.08 6.43
C ASN A 163 -2.86 19.99 5.01
N LEU A 164 -2.66 18.87 4.30
CA LEU A 164 -3.27 18.65 2.97
C LEU A 164 -4.80 18.62 3.04
N GLN A 165 -5.37 18.00 4.09
CA GLN A 165 -6.81 17.97 4.33
C GLN A 165 -7.35 19.37 4.65
N ASP A 166 -6.67 20.12 5.52
CA ASP A 166 -7.09 21.48 5.85
C ASP A 166 -7.06 22.39 4.62
N ILE A 167 -5.99 22.33 3.81
CA ILE A 167 -5.90 23.06 2.55
C ILE A 167 -7.08 22.71 1.61
N ALA A 168 -7.40 21.42 1.48
CA ALA A 168 -8.52 20.99 0.66
C ALA A 168 -9.85 21.59 1.18
N ARG A 169 -10.12 21.50 2.49
CA ARG A 169 -11.34 22.03 3.13
C ARG A 169 -11.48 23.54 3.01
N GLU A 170 -10.42 24.28 3.34
CA GLU A 170 -10.42 25.75 3.31
C GLU A 170 -10.68 26.32 1.92
N ASN A 171 -10.26 25.59 0.88
CA ASN A 171 -10.44 26.01 -0.51
C ASN A 171 -11.67 25.39 -1.20
N GLY A 172 -12.42 24.50 -0.53
CA GLY A 172 -13.53 23.77 -1.14
C GLY A 172 -13.08 22.83 -2.24
N TRP A 173 -11.88 22.24 -2.10
CA TRP A 173 -11.32 21.25 -3.00
C TRP A 173 -11.59 19.83 -2.49
N THR A 174 -11.30 18.84 -3.33
CA THR A 174 -11.50 17.43 -3.01
C THR A 174 -10.58 16.99 -1.87
N GLU A 175 -11.18 16.46 -0.80
CA GLU A 175 -10.45 15.88 0.33
C GLU A 175 -9.89 14.49 0.01
N PHE A 176 -8.82 14.08 0.73
CA PHE A 176 -8.25 12.75 0.62
C PHE A 176 -9.11 11.73 1.38
N THR A 177 -9.37 10.59 0.77
CA THR A 177 -10.27 9.55 1.29
C THR A 177 -9.55 8.32 1.80
N SER A 178 -8.24 8.19 1.54
CA SER A 178 -7.46 7.05 2.01
C SER A 178 -6.01 7.39 2.31
N MET A 179 -5.43 6.61 3.22
CA MET A 179 -4.00 6.62 3.53
C MET A 179 -3.40 5.24 3.32
N GLN A 180 -2.37 5.16 2.48
CA GLN A 180 -1.58 3.97 2.27
C GLN A 180 -0.30 4.05 3.11
N CYS A 181 -0.32 3.47 4.31
CA CYS A 181 0.77 3.52 5.29
C CYS A 181 1.56 2.22 5.36
N HIS A 182 2.72 2.23 6.02
CA HIS A 182 3.48 1.03 6.36
C HIS A 182 2.96 0.47 7.68
N TYR A 183 2.23 -0.63 7.65
CA TYR A 183 1.63 -1.17 8.87
C TYR A 183 1.55 -2.70 8.82
N ASN A 184 2.04 -3.35 9.86
CA ASN A 184 1.97 -4.80 10.11
C ASN A 184 2.43 -5.10 11.54
N LEU A 185 2.35 -6.36 11.97
CA LEU A 185 2.75 -6.78 13.34
C LEU A 185 4.18 -6.41 13.74
N LEU A 186 5.11 -6.29 12.76
CA LEU A 186 6.51 -5.91 13.01
C LEU A 186 6.73 -4.39 12.93
N TYR A 187 5.76 -3.61 12.44
CA TYR A 187 5.91 -2.16 12.29
C TYR A 187 4.56 -1.46 12.56
N ARG A 188 4.46 -0.80 13.71
CA ARG A 188 3.22 -0.20 14.22
C ARG A 188 3.34 1.30 14.52
N GLU A 189 4.36 1.97 13.98
CA GLU A 189 4.64 3.38 14.31
C GLU A 189 3.52 4.34 13.89
N ASP A 190 2.74 3.98 12.86
CA ASP A 190 1.61 4.79 12.39
C ASP A 190 0.41 4.80 13.36
N GLU A 191 0.37 3.92 14.37
CA GLU A 191 -0.63 3.95 15.44
C GLU A 191 -0.53 5.19 16.32
N ARG A 192 0.63 5.85 16.36
CA ARG A 192 0.87 7.03 17.21
C ARG A 192 0.11 8.26 16.75
N GLU A 193 0.12 8.52 15.44
CA GLU A 193 -0.44 9.75 14.89
C GLU A 193 -1.19 9.54 13.56
N MET A 194 -0.65 8.76 12.62
CA MET A 194 -1.23 8.62 11.29
C MET A 194 -2.62 7.98 11.32
N ILE A 195 -2.77 6.84 12.03
CA ILE A 195 -4.07 6.17 12.16
C ILE A 195 -5.09 7.07 12.88
N PRO A 196 -4.77 7.72 14.02
CA PRO A 196 -5.65 8.73 14.62
C PRO A 196 -6.09 9.84 13.67
N VAL A 197 -5.18 10.41 12.88
CA VAL A 197 -5.52 11.43 11.87
C VAL A 197 -6.45 10.87 10.79
N CYS A 198 -6.19 9.66 10.29
CA CYS A 198 -7.09 9.02 9.33
C CYS A 198 -8.51 8.83 9.90
N ARG A 199 -8.63 8.42 11.16
CA ARG A 199 -9.93 8.27 11.83
C ARG A 199 -10.64 9.62 12.02
N GLN A 200 -9.89 10.69 12.34
CA GLN A 200 -10.44 12.06 12.46
C GLN A 200 -11.09 12.53 11.16
N PHE A 201 -10.55 12.15 10.00
CA PHE A 201 -11.02 12.57 8.69
C PHE A 201 -11.88 11.52 7.97
N ASP A 202 -12.27 10.44 8.65
CA ASP A 202 -13.03 9.31 8.05
C ASP A 202 -12.37 8.77 6.76
N MET A 203 -11.05 8.58 6.83
CA MET A 203 -10.24 8.05 5.74
C MET A 203 -10.04 6.54 5.90
N ALA A 204 -10.09 5.80 4.80
CA ALA A 204 -9.73 4.39 4.79
C ALA A 204 -8.21 4.21 4.95
N ILE A 205 -7.81 3.17 5.67
CA ILE A 205 -6.42 2.78 5.84
C ILE A 205 -6.16 1.54 4.98
N THR A 206 -5.26 1.68 4.00
CA THR A 206 -4.93 0.64 3.02
C THR A 206 -3.42 0.33 3.07
N PRO A 207 -2.94 -0.36 4.12
CA PRO A 207 -1.51 -0.48 4.37
C PRO A 207 -0.79 -1.35 3.35
N TYR A 208 0.42 -0.93 2.99
CA TYR A 208 1.35 -1.77 2.23
C TYR A 208 2.22 -2.62 3.17
N SER A 209 2.79 -3.70 2.62
CA SER A 209 3.61 -4.68 3.34
C SER A 209 2.90 -5.34 4.54
N PRO A 210 1.63 -5.76 4.43
CA PRO A 210 0.90 -6.35 5.56
C PRO A 210 1.55 -7.65 6.07
N LEU A 211 2.30 -8.33 5.22
CA LEU A 211 3.04 -9.56 5.53
C LEU A 211 4.55 -9.31 5.81
N ALA A 212 4.94 -8.06 6.09
CA ALA A 212 6.32 -7.67 6.38
C ALA A 212 7.31 -8.23 5.34
N SER A 213 7.02 -8.05 4.04
CA SER A 213 7.81 -8.59 2.92
C SER A 213 8.01 -10.12 2.98
N GLY A 214 7.13 -10.83 3.69
CA GLY A 214 7.13 -12.27 3.84
C GLY A 214 7.76 -12.77 5.15
N HIS A 215 8.24 -11.92 6.05
CA HIS A 215 8.71 -12.34 7.38
C HIS A 215 7.58 -12.91 8.24
N LEU A 216 6.35 -12.46 8.04
CA LEU A 216 5.14 -12.98 8.70
C LEU A 216 4.51 -14.18 7.96
N CYS A 217 5.22 -14.79 7.00
CA CYS A 217 4.73 -15.96 6.25
C CYS A 217 5.49 -17.25 6.55
N ARG A 218 6.53 -17.21 7.39
CA ARG A 218 7.40 -18.36 7.71
C ARG A 218 8.02 -18.20 9.08
N PRO A 219 8.34 -19.32 9.77
CA PRO A 219 8.89 -19.27 11.13
C PRO A 219 10.38 -18.91 11.19
N THR A 220 11.04 -18.69 10.04
CA THR A 220 12.46 -18.32 9.94
C THR A 220 12.61 -16.94 9.31
N TRP A 221 13.65 -16.20 9.70
CA TRP A 221 13.92 -14.88 9.14
C TRP A 221 14.40 -14.94 7.70
N GLU A 222 15.30 -15.86 7.40
CA GLU A 222 15.89 -16.04 6.08
C GLU A 222 14.88 -16.61 5.07
N SER A 223 15.05 -16.22 3.81
CA SER A 223 14.25 -16.72 2.70
C SER A 223 15.14 -17.01 1.50
N ALA A 224 15.01 -18.21 0.94
CA ALA A 224 15.66 -18.59 -0.30
C ALA A 224 14.91 -18.11 -1.57
N SER A 225 13.81 -17.39 -1.43
CA SER A 225 13.07 -16.85 -2.58
C SER A 225 13.87 -15.77 -3.31
N THR A 226 13.62 -15.58 -4.60
CA THR A 226 14.25 -14.51 -5.40
C THR A 226 14.06 -13.15 -4.73
N ARG A 227 12.88 -12.86 -4.20
CA ARG A 227 12.63 -11.61 -3.46
C ARG A 227 13.48 -11.53 -2.20
N GLY A 228 13.52 -12.60 -1.39
CA GLY A 228 14.30 -12.63 -0.13
C GLY A 228 15.80 -12.41 -0.32
N THR A 229 16.33 -12.79 -1.49
CA THR A 229 17.76 -12.66 -1.79
C THR A 229 18.13 -11.41 -2.58
N THR A 230 17.18 -10.76 -3.25
CA THR A 230 17.45 -9.62 -4.15
C THR A 230 16.79 -8.31 -3.75
N ASP A 231 15.80 -8.32 -2.85
CA ASP A 231 15.07 -7.10 -2.44
C ASP A 231 15.82 -6.35 -1.35
N LYS A 232 16.70 -5.42 -1.75
CA LYS A 232 17.44 -4.54 -0.82
C LYS A 232 16.52 -3.66 0.04
N THR A 233 15.33 -3.34 -0.46
CA THR A 233 14.36 -2.53 0.31
C THR A 233 13.84 -3.32 1.50
N MET A 234 13.63 -4.61 1.34
CA MET A 234 13.24 -5.53 2.42
C MET A 234 14.31 -5.58 3.52
N VAL A 235 15.56 -5.80 3.13
CA VAL A 235 16.73 -5.82 4.04
C VAL A 235 16.81 -4.51 4.84
N ASN A 236 16.73 -3.37 4.16
CA ASN A 236 16.82 -2.06 4.81
C ASN A 236 15.65 -1.77 5.77
N LYS A 237 14.48 -2.39 5.55
CA LYS A 237 13.30 -2.17 6.41
C LYS A 237 13.30 -3.02 7.68
N TYR A 238 13.75 -4.27 7.61
CA TYR A 238 13.49 -5.25 8.66
C TYR A 238 14.75 -5.83 9.31
N ASP A 239 15.85 -6.03 8.58
CA ASP A 239 17.02 -6.75 9.12
C ASP A 239 17.67 -6.07 10.32
N ARG A 240 17.58 -4.74 10.41
CA ARG A 240 18.12 -3.98 11.53
C ARG A 240 17.47 -4.37 12.86
N ASP A 241 16.19 -4.63 12.84
CA ASP A 241 15.37 -4.84 14.02
C ASP A 241 15.05 -6.34 14.24
N ARG A 242 15.69 -7.22 13.46
CA ARG A 242 15.51 -8.68 13.48
C ARG A 242 15.43 -9.29 14.88
N THR A 243 16.31 -8.88 15.79
CA THR A 243 16.40 -9.48 17.13
C THR A 243 15.17 -9.21 17.98
N ILE A 244 14.55 -8.04 17.79
CA ILE A 244 13.32 -7.66 18.51
C ILE A 244 12.05 -8.15 17.79
N ASP A 245 12.14 -8.37 16.49
CA ASP A 245 11.00 -8.80 15.66
C ASP A 245 10.81 -10.32 15.64
N MET A 246 11.91 -11.10 15.75
CA MET A 246 11.82 -12.56 15.66
C MET A 246 10.88 -13.18 16.70
N PRO A 247 10.83 -12.72 17.98
CA PRO A 247 9.84 -13.22 18.93
C PRO A 247 8.38 -13.01 18.52
N ILE A 248 8.08 -11.92 17.78
CA ILE A 248 6.73 -11.68 17.23
C ILE A 248 6.44 -12.70 16.10
N VAL A 249 7.40 -12.96 15.22
CA VAL A 249 7.28 -13.98 14.16
C VAL A 249 7.00 -15.36 14.76
N GLU A 250 7.68 -15.72 15.86
CA GLU A 250 7.46 -16.98 16.59
C GLU A 250 6.05 -17.06 17.18
N ARG A 251 5.50 -15.93 17.68
CA ARG A 251 4.12 -15.86 18.17
C ARG A 251 3.11 -16.03 17.05
N VAL A 252 3.35 -15.42 15.88
CA VAL A 252 2.50 -15.63 14.69
C VAL A 252 2.51 -17.10 14.26
N ALA A 253 3.68 -17.76 14.28
CA ALA A 253 3.79 -19.18 13.98
C ALA A 253 2.98 -20.06 14.95
N LYS A 254 3.03 -19.74 16.25
CA LYS A 254 2.28 -20.46 17.27
C LYS A 254 0.76 -20.32 17.08
N VAL A 255 0.26 -19.10 16.89
CA VAL A 255 -1.18 -18.87 16.65
C VAL A 255 -1.63 -19.56 15.35
N ALA A 256 -0.80 -19.52 14.30
CA ALA A 256 -1.07 -20.22 13.06
C ALA A 256 -1.18 -21.74 13.23
N GLU A 257 -0.29 -22.34 14.03
CA GLU A 257 -0.33 -23.76 14.36
C GLU A 257 -1.59 -24.14 15.15
N GLU A 258 -1.97 -23.33 16.16
CA GLU A 258 -3.18 -23.55 16.97
C GLU A 258 -4.47 -23.51 16.14
N HIS A 259 -4.53 -22.62 15.12
CA HIS A 259 -5.65 -22.55 14.17
C HIS A 259 -5.53 -23.54 13.00
N GLY A 260 -4.39 -24.16 12.79
CA GLY A 260 -4.13 -25.04 11.62
C GLY A 260 -4.13 -24.29 10.28
N VAL A 261 -3.69 -23.04 10.27
CA VAL A 261 -3.68 -22.15 9.09
C VAL A 261 -2.26 -21.65 8.78
N PRO A 262 -1.99 -21.15 7.56
CA PRO A 262 -0.73 -20.47 7.25
C PRO A 262 -0.54 -19.19 8.10
N MET A 263 0.72 -18.88 8.47
CA MET A 263 1.08 -17.67 9.20
C MET A 263 0.60 -16.38 8.53
N SER A 264 0.59 -16.36 7.18
CA SER A 264 0.07 -15.24 6.39
C SER A 264 -1.39 -14.91 6.69
N GLN A 265 -2.22 -15.92 7.00
CA GLN A 265 -3.61 -15.70 7.34
C GLN A 265 -3.77 -15.04 8.70
N VAL A 266 -2.98 -15.44 9.71
CA VAL A 266 -2.95 -14.79 11.02
C VAL A 266 -2.53 -13.32 10.89
N ALA A 267 -1.46 -13.06 10.13
CA ALA A 267 -0.97 -11.69 9.91
C ALA A 267 -1.99 -10.80 9.19
N LEU A 268 -2.76 -11.34 8.25
CA LEU A 268 -3.84 -10.60 7.57
C LEU A 268 -5.07 -10.42 8.46
N ALA A 269 -5.51 -11.47 9.18
CA ALA A 269 -6.63 -11.41 10.10
C ALA A 269 -6.42 -10.35 11.19
N TRP A 270 -5.19 -10.21 11.67
CA TRP A 270 -4.83 -9.17 12.63
C TRP A 270 -5.12 -7.75 12.12
N HIS A 271 -4.90 -7.45 10.82
CA HIS A 271 -5.22 -6.13 10.26
C HIS A 271 -6.71 -5.82 10.39
N TRP A 272 -7.57 -6.77 10.08
CA TRP A 272 -9.01 -6.57 10.19
C TRP A 272 -9.48 -6.48 11.64
N ALA A 273 -8.86 -7.24 12.55
CA ALA A 273 -9.09 -7.12 13.99
C ALA A 273 -8.71 -5.70 14.51
N ARG A 274 -7.69 -5.07 13.89
CA ARG A 274 -7.29 -3.68 14.18
C ARG A 274 -8.12 -2.63 13.43
N GLY A 275 -9.19 -3.03 12.76
CA GLY A 275 -10.10 -2.12 12.06
C GLY A 275 -9.54 -1.53 10.76
N ILE A 276 -8.57 -2.20 10.13
CA ILE A 276 -8.02 -1.81 8.84
C ILE A 276 -9.00 -2.17 7.72
N GLU A 277 -9.21 -1.27 6.77
CA GLU A 277 -10.19 -1.42 5.71
C GLU A 277 -9.75 -2.43 4.65
N ALA A 278 -8.54 -2.27 4.06
CA ALA A 278 -8.07 -3.13 2.97
C ALA A 278 -6.53 -3.20 2.92
N PRO A 279 -5.87 -4.18 3.56
CA PRO A 279 -4.45 -4.40 3.39
C PRO A 279 -4.11 -4.76 1.94
N ILE A 280 -2.96 -4.24 1.44
CA ILE A 280 -2.50 -4.45 0.07
C ILE A 280 -1.56 -5.66 0.04
N VAL A 281 -2.00 -6.74 -0.58
CA VAL A 281 -1.25 -8.00 -0.66
C VAL A 281 -0.66 -8.18 -2.05
N GLY A 282 0.65 -8.29 -2.13
CA GLY A 282 1.36 -8.67 -3.36
C GLY A 282 1.34 -10.18 -3.56
N CYS A 283 0.73 -10.63 -4.65
CA CYS A 283 0.68 -12.03 -5.05
C CYS A 283 1.53 -12.26 -6.31
N SER A 284 2.36 -13.30 -6.31
CA SER A 284 3.14 -13.71 -7.48
C SER A 284 2.67 -15.04 -8.08
N LYS A 285 1.63 -15.64 -7.49
CA LYS A 285 1.00 -16.89 -7.91
C LYS A 285 -0.48 -16.87 -7.49
N PRO A 286 -1.39 -17.52 -8.26
CA PRO A 286 -2.81 -17.61 -7.93
C PRO A 286 -3.09 -18.19 -6.53
N GLU A 287 -2.34 -19.20 -6.10
CA GLU A 287 -2.54 -19.86 -4.81
C GLU A 287 -2.34 -18.92 -3.62
N ARG A 288 -1.55 -17.85 -3.78
CA ARG A 288 -1.38 -16.81 -2.75
C ARG A 288 -2.60 -15.89 -2.63
N VAL A 289 -3.38 -15.77 -3.70
CA VAL A 289 -4.67 -15.09 -3.66
C VAL A 289 -5.65 -15.91 -2.83
N ASP A 290 -5.69 -17.24 -3.04
CA ASP A 290 -6.53 -18.16 -2.27
C ASP A 290 -6.21 -18.07 -0.77
N ASP A 291 -4.93 -18.14 -0.42
CA ASP A 291 -4.47 -18.02 0.97
C ASP A 291 -4.86 -16.68 1.61
N ALA A 292 -4.72 -15.58 0.85
CA ALA A 292 -5.06 -14.26 1.37
C ALA A 292 -6.57 -14.07 1.55
N VAL A 293 -7.37 -14.63 0.67
CA VAL A 293 -8.84 -14.57 0.77
C VAL A 293 -9.34 -15.43 1.94
N ALA A 294 -8.74 -16.60 2.16
CA ALA A 294 -9.10 -17.48 3.28
C ALA A 294 -8.88 -16.80 4.65
N ALA A 295 -7.96 -15.85 4.73
CA ALA A 295 -7.73 -15.07 5.95
C ALA A 295 -8.91 -14.20 6.39
N LEU A 296 -9.85 -13.88 5.48
CA LEU A 296 -11.04 -13.09 5.79
C LEU A 296 -12.03 -13.81 6.73
N ASP A 297 -11.96 -15.13 6.77
CA ASP A 297 -12.84 -15.97 7.60
C ASP A 297 -12.15 -16.37 8.92
N LEU A 298 -10.90 -15.93 9.15
CA LEU A 298 -10.17 -16.19 10.39
C LEU A 298 -10.45 -15.08 11.42
N GLU A 299 -11.09 -15.44 12.51
CA GLU A 299 -11.32 -14.56 13.65
C GLU A 299 -10.27 -14.81 14.72
N LEU A 300 -9.60 -13.74 15.15
CA LEU A 300 -8.67 -13.77 16.28
C LEU A 300 -9.38 -13.28 17.55
N SER A 301 -9.22 -13.99 18.64
CA SER A 301 -9.71 -13.55 19.95
C SER A 301 -8.88 -12.37 20.48
N ASP A 302 -9.44 -11.59 21.41
CA ASP A 302 -8.72 -10.50 22.09
C ASP A 302 -7.42 -11.00 22.76
N ALA A 303 -7.44 -12.20 23.35
CA ALA A 303 -6.25 -12.80 23.98
C ALA A 303 -5.15 -13.15 22.97
N GLU A 304 -5.51 -13.57 21.75
CA GLU A 304 -4.53 -13.82 20.69
C GLU A 304 -3.98 -12.51 20.13
N ILE A 305 -4.82 -11.48 19.97
CA ILE A 305 -4.38 -10.14 19.57
C ILE A 305 -3.38 -9.59 20.59
N ASP A 306 -3.71 -9.62 21.88
CA ASP A 306 -2.82 -9.20 22.96
C ASP A 306 -1.50 -9.99 22.94
N PHE A 307 -1.58 -11.32 22.76
CA PHE A 307 -0.41 -12.18 22.66
C PHE A 307 0.48 -11.83 21.46
N LEU A 308 -0.07 -11.52 20.30
CA LEU A 308 0.68 -11.12 19.11
C LEU A 308 1.37 -9.76 19.29
N GLU A 309 0.75 -8.84 20.05
CA GLU A 309 1.16 -7.44 20.15
C GLU A 309 2.09 -7.14 21.33
N GLU A 310 2.03 -7.93 22.41
CA GLU A 310 2.70 -7.67 23.69
C GLU A 310 4.22 -7.43 23.57
N LEU A 311 4.89 -8.07 22.62
CA LEU A 311 6.34 -7.97 22.44
C LEU A 311 6.77 -6.82 21.51
N TYR A 312 5.83 -6.06 20.96
CA TYR A 312 6.18 -4.98 20.06
C TYR A 312 7.07 -3.93 20.73
N GLN A 313 8.15 -3.57 20.07
CA GLN A 313 9.02 -2.46 20.46
C GLN A 313 9.05 -1.41 19.36
N PRO A 314 9.12 -0.10 19.73
CA PRO A 314 9.17 0.98 18.74
C PRO A 314 10.35 0.87 17.78
N HIS A 315 10.07 1.15 16.50
CA HIS A 315 11.04 1.12 15.42
C HIS A 315 11.40 2.53 14.95
N ALA A 316 12.54 2.64 14.28
CA ALA A 316 12.84 3.85 13.53
C ALA A 316 11.87 3.98 12.35
N LEU A 317 11.45 5.21 12.05
CA LEU A 317 10.49 5.48 10.99
C LEU A 317 11.00 5.01 9.62
N VAL A 318 10.14 4.31 8.90
CA VAL A 318 10.38 3.80 7.56
C VAL A 318 9.20 4.23 6.66
N GLY A 319 9.50 4.87 5.55
CA GLY A 319 8.46 5.36 4.63
C GLY A 319 8.51 6.87 4.47
N PRO A 320 8.06 7.66 5.44
CA PRO A 320 8.23 9.11 5.41
C PRO A 320 9.72 9.49 5.32
N LYS A 321 10.02 10.54 4.58
CA LYS A 321 11.39 11.10 4.51
C LYS A 321 11.36 12.54 4.94
N GLY A 322 12.37 12.95 5.73
CA GLY A 322 12.61 14.34 6.05
C GLY A 322 13.02 15.17 4.83
N ARG A 323 13.02 16.48 4.99
CA ARG A 323 13.43 17.40 3.94
C ARG A 323 14.90 17.16 3.56
N PRO A 324 15.27 17.16 2.27
CA PRO A 324 16.66 17.05 1.86
C PRO A 324 17.55 18.10 2.54
N GLY A 325 18.70 17.70 3.07
CA GLY A 325 19.62 18.59 3.78
C GLY A 325 19.43 18.70 5.29
N GLU A 326 18.33 18.21 5.85
CA GLU A 326 18.13 18.13 7.30
C GLU A 326 18.97 17.02 7.94
N LYS A 327 19.43 17.23 9.18
CA LYS A 327 20.13 16.17 9.93
C LYS A 327 19.19 15.05 10.32
N GLU A 328 19.66 13.82 10.19
CA GLU A 328 18.94 12.67 10.74
C GLU A 328 18.87 12.76 12.26
N LEU A 329 17.65 12.60 12.80
CA LEU A 329 17.46 12.37 14.21
C LEU A 329 17.88 10.94 14.56
N ALA A 330 18.52 10.80 15.72
CA ALA A 330 18.84 9.47 16.25
C ALA A 330 17.57 8.63 16.37
N GLY A 331 17.59 7.42 15.81
CA GLY A 331 16.44 6.51 15.83
C GLY A 331 15.39 6.75 14.72
N THR A 332 15.59 7.71 13.82
CA THR A 332 14.78 7.87 12.62
C THR A 332 15.61 7.64 11.38
N THR A 333 15.09 6.92 10.41
CA THR A 333 15.81 6.64 9.15
C THR A 333 15.69 7.75 8.12
N ASN A 334 14.80 8.74 8.35
CA ASN A 334 14.39 9.65 7.29
C ASN A 334 14.14 11.09 7.75
N VAL A 335 14.31 11.42 9.01
CA VAL A 335 14.16 12.80 9.47
C VAL A 335 15.53 13.45 9.60
N LYS A 336 15.73 14.55 8.90
CA LYS A 336 16.93 15.41 9.02
C LYS A 336 16.48 16.75 9.59
N LEU A 337 17.12 17.23 10.64
CA LEU A 337 16.89 18.58 11.15
C LEU A 337 17.84 19.58 10.49
N THR A 338 17.29 20.69 9.99
CA THR A 338 18.08 21.89 9.67
C THR A 338 18.49 22.56 10.97
N ARG A 339 19.71 23.05 11.03
CA ARG A 339 20.17 23.92 12.12
C ARG A 339 19.65 25.34 11.95
#